data_fa43e0ea1bd0ffec1d4900ec9222552b
#
_entry.id   fa43e0ea1bd0ffec1d4900ec9222552b
#
_cell.length_a   1.000
_cell.length_b   1.000
_cell.length_c   1.000
_cell.angle_alpha   90.00
_cell.angle_beta   90.00
_cell.angle_gamma   90.00
#
_symmetry.space_group_name_H-M   'P 1'
#
loop_
_entity.id
_entity.type
_entity.pdbx_description
1 polymer ?
#
loop_
_entity_poly.entity_id
_entity_poly.type
_entity_poly.pdbx_seq_one_letter_code
_entity_poly.pdbx_strand_id
1 'polypeptide(L)'
;MVTDGHIALSVNDLTVSYHSQPVLWDINIDIPSGVMAGIVGPNGAGKSTLIKSLLGLVPSLSGEALIYGKSYKSQRKRVGYVPQRSSVDWDFPTTALDVVTMGLYGRLGWFKRPGRKERDESLEALDMVGMSALADRQISQLSGGQQQRVFLARALVQEADIYFLDEPMAGVDATTERAIIDILRRLRDEGKTLIVVHHDLQTVRRYFDWLLLLNVSVVAMGDIDDVFTVDNLRKAYGGQIALLDDSDSLMFAASNRGN
;
A
#
# COMPACT_ATOMS: atom_id res chain seq x y z
N MET A 1 0.64 -17.86 -13.94
CA MET A 1 1.17 -19.03 -13.20
C MET A 1 1.21 -18.66 -11.74
N VAL A 2 0.22 -19.08 -10.95
CA VAL A 2 0.23 -18.90 -9.49
C VAL A 2 1.30 -19.85 -8.96
N THR A 3 2.38 -19.27 -8.44
CA THR A 3 3.45 -20.02 -7.76
C THR A 3 2.88 -20.63 -6.50
N ASP A 4 3.24 -21.88 -6.23
CA ASP A 4 2.88 -22.73 -5.10
C ASP A 4 2.86 -21.94 -3.78
N GLY A 5 1.65 -21.73 -3.22
CA GLY A 5 1.27 -20.53 -2.49
C GLY A 5 1.75 -20.47 -1.06
N HIS A 6 2.84 -19.78 -0.83
CA HIS A 6 3.06 -19.22 0.50
C HIS A 6 2.17 -17.98 0.71
N ILE A 7 1.29 -18.02 1.70
CA ILE A 7 0.47 -16.86 2.12
C ILE A 7 1.41 -15.83 2.77
N ALA A 8 1.40 -14.60 2.23
CA ALA A 8 2.16 -13.49 2.79
C ALA A 8 1.42 -12.82 3.95
N LEU A 9 0.10 -12.67 3.81
CA LEU A 9 -0.78 -12.11 4.83
C LEU A 9 -2.00 -12.99 4.99
N SER A 10 -2.28 -13.45 6.21
CA SER A 10 -3.53 -14.11 6.59
C SER A 10 -4.21 -13.33 7.69
N VAL A 11 -5.50 -13.09 7.56
CA VAL A 11 -6.35 -12.38 8.52
C VAL A 11 -7.57 -13.24 8.81
N ASN A 12 -7.86 -13.49 10.09
CA ASN A 12 -8.99 -14.33 10.51
C ASN A 12 -9.86 -13.56 11.51
N ASP A 13 -11.16 -13.46 11.22
CA ASP A 13 -12.22 -12.91 12.05
C ASP A 13 -11.90 -11.52 12.64
N LEU A 14 -11.14 -10.70 11.89
CA LEU A 14 -10.67 -9.41 12.36
C LEU A 14 -11.81 -8.39 12.39
N THR A 15 -12.09 -7.86 13.58
CA THR A 15 -13.06 -6.79 13.80
C THR A 15 -12.37 -5.59 14.45
N VAL A 16 -12.59 -4.38 13.91
CA VAL A 16 -12.03 -3.13 14.42
C VAL A 16 -13.11 -2.08 14.58
N SER A 17 -13.10 -1.40 15.74
CA SER A 17 -14.02 -0.29 16.03
C SER A 17 -13.27 0.85 16.71
N TYR A 18 -13.60 2.10 16.38
CA TYR A 18 -13.13 3.28 17.14
C TYR A 18 -14.11 3.70 18.23
N HIS A 19 -15.39 3.36 18.08
CA HIS A 19 -16.48 3.69 19.01
C HIS A 19 -17.48 2.54 19.04
N SER A 20 -18.77 2.85 19.06
CA SER A 20 -19.84 1.85 19.14
C SER A 20 -20.12 1.10 17.85
N GLN A 21 -19.68 1.62 16.70
CA GLN A 21 -19.89 0.97 15.40
C GLN A 21 -18.57 0.43 14.85
N PRO A 22 -18.53 -0.81 14.35
CA PRO A 22 -17.35 -1.35 13.72
C PRO A 22 -17.04 -0.64 12.39
N VAL A 23 -15.76 -0.34 12.18
CA VAL A 23 -15.21 0.16 10.91
C VAL A 23 -14.78 -0.99 10.01
N LEU A 24 -14.40 -2.10 10.63
CA LEU A 24 -14.14 -3.38 9.96
C LEU A 24 -14.88 -4.48 10.73
N TRP A 25 -15.56 -5.33 9.99
CA TRP A 25 -16.37 -6.39 10.56
C TRP A 25 -16.08 -7.73 9.89
N ASP A 26 -15.66 -8.72 10.71
CA ASP A 26 -15.45 -10.11 10.30
C ASP A 26 -14.58 -10.25 9.05
N ILE A 27 -13.40 -9.64 9.09
CA ILE A 27 -12.47 -9.62 7.98
C ILE A 27 -11.69 -10.93 7.93
N ASN A 28 -11.86 -11.66 6.84
CA ASN A 28 -11.15 -12.90 6.53
C ASN A 28 -10.45 -12.73 5.17
N ILE A 29 -9.10 -12.77 5.15
CA ILE A 29 -8.28 -12.47 3.97
C ILE A 29 -7.05 -13.38 3.95
N ASP A 30 -6.75 -13.94 2.77
CA ASP A 30 -5.48 -14.59 2.47
C ASP A 30 -4.88 -13.97 1.21
N ILE A 31 -3.74 -13.27 1.36
CA ILE A 31 -2.99 -12.67 0.24
C ILE A 31 -1.76 -13.52 -0.03
N PRO A 32 -1.59 -14.04 -1.27
CA PRO A 32 -0.40 -14.80 -1.65
C PRO A 32 0.86 -13.93 -1.66
N SER A 33 2.03 -14.55 -1.56
CA SER A 33 3.31 -13.85 -1.68
C SER A 33 3.66 -13.56 -3.15
N GLY A 34 4.43 -12.48 -3.37
CA GLY A 34 4.93 -12.10 -4.69
C GLY A 34 3.91 -11.46 -5.61
N VAL A 35 2.81 -10.94 -5.06
CA VAL A 35 1.78 -10.22 -5.82
C VAL A 35 1.75 -8.73 -5.50
N MET A 36 1.23 -7.93 -6.41
CA MET A 36 0.83 -6.56 -6.16
C MET A 36 -0.69 -6.53 -5.95
N ALA A 37 -1.11 -6.53 -4.67
CA ALA A 37 -2.50 -6.57 -4.26
C ALA A 37 -3.06 -5.17 -4.03
N GLY A 38 -4.18 -4.85 -4.68
CA GLY A 38 -4.93 -3.62 -4.47
C GLY A 38 -6.01 -3.79 -3.39
N ILE A 39 -6.10 -2.87 -2.44
CA ILE A 39 -7.25 -2.73 -1.53
C ILE A 39 -8.10 -1.58 -2.05
N VAL A 40 -9.31 -1.89 -2.50
CA VAL A 40 -10.21 -0.95 -3.16
C VAL A 40 -11.57 -0.96 -2.49
N GLY A 41 -12.24 0.18 -2.46
CA GLY A 41 -13.55 0.36 -1.84
C GLY A 41 -13.90 1.84 -1.66
N PRO A 42 -15.15 2.17 -1.32
CA PRO A 42 -15.59 3.54 -1.15
C PRO A 42 -14.86 4.27 -0.01
N ASN A 43 -15.03 5.59 0.05
CA ASN A 43 -14.54 6.36 1.19
C ASN A 43 -15.25 5.90 2.46
N GLY A 44 -14.48 5.72 3.54
CA GLY A 44 -15.01 5.17 4.79
C GLY A 44 -15.11 3.63 4.85
N ALA A 45 -14.75 2.91 3.79
CA ALA A 45 -14.78 1.43 3.74
C ALA A 45 -13.84 0.71 4.74
N GLY A 46 -12.96 1.45 5.43
CA GLY A 46 -12.03 0.86 6.39
C GLY A 46 -10.64 0.51 5.83
N LYS A 47 -10.31 0.87 4.59
CA LYS A 47 -9.03 0.51 3.92
C LYS A 47 -7.79 0.87 4.72
N SER A 48 -7.62 2.14 5.10
CA SER A 48 -6.49 2.59 5.93
C SER A 48 -6.54 2.03 7.35
N THR A 49 -7.74 1.79 7.89
CA THR A 49 -7.93 1.15 9.19
C THR A 49 -7.44 -0.30 9.16
N LEU A 50 -7.71 -1.03 8.07
CA LEU A 50 -7.20 -2.38 7.87
C LEU A 50 -5.68 -2.38 7.94
N ILE A 51 -4.98 -1.59 7.12
CA ILE A 51 -3.51 -1.51 7.17
C ILE A 51 -3.02 -1.15 8.58
N LYS A 52 -3.59 -0.14 9.21
CA LYS A 52 -3.18 0.28 10.56
C LYS A 52 -3.39 -0.81 11.61
N SER A 53 -4.47 -1.58 11.51
CA SER A 53 -4.72 -2.71 12.42
C SER A 53 -3.73 -3.85 12.20
N LEU A 54 -3.43 -4.21 10.93
CA LEU A 54 -2.42 -5.22 10.58
C LEU A 54 -1.03 -4.87 11.11
N LEU A 55 -0.70 -3.59 11.18
CA LEU A 55 0.56 -3.05 11.72
C LEU A 55 0.50 -2.82 13.25
N GLY A 56 -0.60 -3.15 13.90
CA GLY A 56 -0.78 -2.94 15.35
C GLY A 56 -0.82 -1.47 15.77
N LEU A 57 -1.09 -0.54 14.85
CA LEU A 57 -1.25 0.90 15.11
C LEU A 57 -2.67 1.23 15.61
N VAL A 58 -3.63 0.37 15.33
CA VAL A 58 -5.01 0.43 15.81
C VAL A 58 -5.34 -0.92 16.42
N PRO A 59 -5.87 -0.98 17.66
CA PRO A 59 -6.25 -2.25 18.29
C PRO A 59 -7.46 -2.88 17.59
N SER A 60 -7.45 -4.21 17.44
CA SER A 60 -8.62 -4.99 17.08
C SER A 60 -9.46 -5.34 18.29
N LEU A 61 -10.78 -5.49 18.09
CA LEU A 61 -11.69 -6.06 19.11
C LEU A 61 -11.60 -7.57 19.14
N SER A 62 -11.45 -8.21 17.99
CA SER A 62 -11.31 -9.65 17.83
C SER A 62 -10.47 -9.98 16.59
N GLY A 63 -10.13 -11.26 16.45
CA GLY A 63 -9.41 -11.81 15.33
C GLY A 63 -7.90 -11.64 15.42
N GLU A 64 -7.22 -12.18 14.42
CA GLU A 64 -5.77 -12.13 14.32
C GLU A 64 -5.31 -11.83 12.90
N ALA A 65 -4.09 -11.30 12.78
CA ALA A 65 -3.42 -11.10 11.51
C ALA A 65 -2.00 -11.66 11.58
N LEU A 66 -1.66 -12.49 10.60
CA LEU A 66 -0.37 -13.15 10.49
C LEU A 66 0.33 -12.75 9.20
N ILE A 67 1.58 -12.34 9.33
CA ILE A 67 2.48 -12.04 8.21
C ILE A 67 3.46 -13.19 8.10
N TYR A 68 3.43 -13.91 6.98
CA TYR A 68 4.18 -15.15 6.80
C TYR A 68 4.01 -16.11 7.98
N GLY A 69 2.75 -16.31 8.42
CA GLY A 69 2.37 -17.21 9.49
C GLY A 69 2.76 -16.77 10.91
N LYS A 70 3.18 -15.52 11.10
CA LYS A 70 3.59 -15.00 12.42
C LYS A 70 3.03 -13.60 12.67
N SER A 71 2.91 -13.22 13.97
CA SER A 71 2.44 -11.90 14.35
C SER A 71 3.34 -10.78 13.83
N TYR A 72 2.78 -9.61 13.54
CA TYR A 72 3.52 -8.41 13.09
C TYR A 72 4.72 -8.09 14.00
N LYS A 73 4.57 -8.19 15.34
CA LYS A 73 5.66 -7.91 16.29
C LYS A 73 6.93 -8.72 16.00
N SER A 74 6.78 -9.96 15.58
CA SER A 74 7.91 -10.83 15.24
C SER A 74 8.43 -10.62 13.82
N GLN A 75 7.61 -10.07 12.91
CA GLN A 75 7.91 -9.87 11.50
C GLN A 75 8.20 -8.41 11.12
N ARG A 76 8.18 -7.47 12.05
CA ARG A 76 8.29 -6.02 11.79
C ARG A 76 9.50 -5.60 10.95
N LYS A 77 10.58 -6.38 10.96
CA LYS A 77 11.78 -6.13 10.15
C LYS A 77 11.59 -6.51 8.67
N ARG A 78 10.59 -7.35 8.38
CA ARG A 78 10.23 -7.79 7.03
C ARG A 78 9.11 -6.93 6.42
N VAL A 79 8.65 -5.92 7.14
CA VAL A 79 7.49 -5.09 6.77
C VAL A 79 7.93 -3.66 6.51
N GLY A 80 7.70 -3.16 5.30
CA GLY A 80 7.80 -1.75 4.94
C GLY A 80 6.42 -1.09 5.01
N TYR A 81 6.36 0.17 5.43
CA TYR A 81 5.11 0.92 5.50
C TYR A 81 5.26 2.35 4.96
N VAL A 82 4.42 2.69 4.00
CA VAL A 82 4.23 4.05 3.48
C VAL A 82 2.86 4.55 3.93
N PRO A 83 2.81 5.49 4.89
CA PRO A 83 1.55 6.04 5.37
C PRO A 83 0.90 6.98 4.35
N GLN A 84 -0.40 7.18 4.50
CA GLN A 84 -1.12 8.21 3.75
C GLN A 84 -0.52 9.59 4.01
N ARG A 85 -0.32 10.38 2.95
CA ARG A 85 0.34 11.69 3.02
C ARG A 85 -0.30 12.64 4.04
N SER A 86 -1.62 12.66 4.15
CA SER A 86 -2.37 13.50 5.09
C SER A 86 -2.12 13.17 6.57
N SER A 87 -1.54 12.00 6.89
CA SER A 87 -1.25 11.56 8.26
C SER A 87 0.17 11.91 8.73
N VAL A 88 0.98 12.58 7.89
CA VAL A 88 2.38 12.90 8.17
C VAL A 88 2.51 14.40 8.49
N ASP A 89 3.29 14.71 9.52
CA ASP A 89 3.71 16.09 9.80
C ASP A 89 4.88 16.48 8.87
N TRP A 90 4.57 17.31 7.88
CA TRP A 90 5.53 17.75 6.86
C TRP A 90 6.35 18.97 7.28
N ASP A 91 5.99 19.65 8.37
CA ASP A 91 6.70 20.84 8.86
C ASP A 91 7.87 20.51 9.79
N PHE A 92 8.11 19.22 10.03
CA PHE A 92 9.24 18.76 10.82
C PHE A 92 10.57 19.13 10.13
N PRO A 93 11.52 19.81 10.83
CA PRO A 93 12.75 20.34 10.25
C PRO A 93 13.78 19.21 9.99
N THR A 94 13.59 18.44 8.94
CA THR A 94 14.45 17.32 8.56
C THR A 94 14.67 17.31 7.05
N THR A 95 15.79 16.75 6.60
CA THR A 95 16.10 16.61 5.18
C THR A 95 15.46 15.34 4.59
N ALA A 96 15.37 15.26 3.25
CA ALA A 96 14.92 14.04 2.57
C ALA A 96 15.81 12.84 2.95
N LEU A 97 17.12 13.04 3.03
CA LEU A 97 18.07 11.99 3.41
C LEU A 97 17.85 11.51 4.85
N ASP A 98 17.60 12.44 5.79
CA ASP A 98 17.32 12.07 7.18
C ASP A 98 16.06 11.23 7.29
N VAL A 99 14.99 11.61 6.56
CA VAL A 99 13.73 10.84 6.51
C VAL A 99 13.97 9.41 6.02
N VAL A 100 14.75 9.24 4.95
CA VAL A 100 15.07 7.89 4.44
C VAL A 100 15.92 7.12 5.45
N THR A 101 16.93 7.77 6.05
CA THR A 101 17.80 7.16 7.06
C THR A 101 17.02 6.68 8.30
N MET A 102 15.92 7.35 8.67
CA MET A 102 15.03 6.87 9.75
C MET A 102 14.45 5.48 9.44
N GLY A 103 14.32 5.08 8.17
CA GLY A 103 13.92 3.72 7.78
C GLY A 103 14.85 2.64 8.33
N LEU A 104 16.11 2.96 8.56
CA LEU A 104 17.13 2.02 9.05
C LEU A 104 17.16 1.85 10.58
N TYR A 105 16.44 2.70 11.33
CA TYR A 105 16.47 2.66 12.80
C TYR A 105 15.99 1.32 13.39
N GLY A 106 15.05 0.65 12.72
CA GLY A 106 14.63 -0.69 13.11
C GLY A 106 15.74 -1.74 13.06
N ARG A 107 16.73 -1.56 12.15
CA ARG A 107 17.92 -2.42 12.01
C ARG A 107 19.05 -2.02 12.95
N LEU A 108 19.26 -0.70 13.12
CA LEU A 108 20.33 -0.15 13.98
C LEU A 108 20.05 -0.33 15.47
N GLY A 109 18.78 -0.30 15.89
CA GLY A 109 18.38 -0.32 17.28
C GLY A 109 18.61 1.02 17.99
N TRP A 110 18.40 1.05 19.31
CA TRP A 110 18.33 2.28 20.11
C TRP A 110 19.68 2.98 20.36
N PHE A 111 20.80 2.25 20.27
CA PHE A 111 22.11 2.75 20.71
C PHE A 111 23.06 3.10 19.57
N LYS A 112 22.77 2.67 18.34
CA LYS A 112 23.65 2.96 17.20
C LYS A 112 23.14 4.17 16.42
N ARG A 113 24.02 5.13 16.19
CA ARG A 113 23.75 6.24 15.26
C ARG A 113 24.05 5.79 13.83
N PRO A 114 23.26 6.28 12.84
CA PRO A 114 23.58 6.06 11.43
C PRO A 114 25.00 6.57 11.12
N GLY A 115 25.79 5.74 10.45
CA GLY A 115 27.14 6.06 10.00
C GLY A 115 27.16 6.30 8.48
N ARG A 116 28.38 6.23 7.92
CA ARG A 116 28.59 6.42 6.47
C ARG A 116 27.85 5.37 5.65
N LYS A 117 27.87 4.11 6.08
CA LYS A 117 27.19 3.01 5.40
C LYS A 117 25.68 3.26 5.27
N GLU A 118 25.02 3.63 6.37
CA GLU A 118 23.57 3.91 6.40
C GLU A 118 23.22 5.15 5.57
N ARG A 119 24.11 6.13 5.51
CA ARG A 119 23.96 7.29 4.63
C ARG A 119 24.04 6.87 3.16
N ASP A 120 25.01 6.06 2.80
CA ASP A 120 25.20 5.59 1.43
C ASP A 120 23.98 4.74 0.98
N GLU A 121 23.49 3.80 1.81
CA GLU A 121 22.26 3.03 1.56
C GLU A 121 21.03 3.94 1.40
N SER A 122 20.93 5.00 2.19
CA SER A 122 19.82 5.96 2.08
C SER A 122 19.89 6.79 0.81
N LEU A 123 21.09 7.13 0.33
CA LEU A 123 21.29 7.80 -0.95
C LEU A 123 20.93 6.89 -2.14
N GLU A 124 21.30 5.61 -2.07
CA GLU A 124 20.89 4.61 -3.07
C GLU A 124 19.35 4.48 -3.13
N ALA A 125 18.69 4.44 -1.97
CA ALA A 125 17.23 4.40 -1.93
C ALA A 125 16.59 5.69 -2.50
N LEU A 126 17.18 6.87 -2.26
CA LEU A 126 16.75 8.12 -2.90
C LEU A 126 16.98 8.10 -4.41
N ASP A 127 18.06 7.47 -4.88
CA ASP A 127 18.34 7.33 -6.31
C ASP A 127 17.29 6.46 -7.00
N MET A 128 16.90 5.35 -6.39
CA MET A 128 15.84 4.46 -6.89
C MET A 128 14.52 5.19 -7.18
N VAL A 129 14.23 6.25 -6.44
CA VAL A 129 13.01 7.06 -6.60
C VAL A 129 13.27 8.40 -7.33
N GLY A 130 14.47 8.61 -7.86
CA GLY A 130 14.87 9.83 -8.60
C GLY A 130 14.91 11.08 -7.75
N MET A 131 15.35 10.95 -6.48
CA MET A 131 15.38 12.05 -5.51
C MET A 131 16.78 12.41 -5.00
N SER A 132 17.87 11.82 -5.55
CA SER A 132 19.25 12.03 -5.11
C SER A 132 19.66 13.50 -5.09
N ALA A 133 19.28 14.27 -6.12
CA ALA A 133 19.62 15.69 -6.23
C ALA A 133 18.93 16.56 -5.15
N LEU A 134 17.96 16.03 -4.42
CA LEU A 134 17.20 16.71 -3.39
C LEU A 134 17.45 16.13 -1.98
N ALA A 135 18.48 15.29 -1.83
CA ALA A 135 18.79 14.58 -0.60
C ALA A 135 18.94 15.51 0.64
N ASP A 136 19.63 16.62 0.46
CA ASP A 136 19.89 17.60 1.55
C ASP A 136 18.78 18.67 1.67
N ARG A 137 17.71 18.59 0.85
CA ARG A 137 16.60 19.54 0.92
C ARG A 137 15.66 19.20 2.06
N GLN A 138 15.14 20.23 2.75
CA GLN A 138 14.14 20.03 3.81
C GLN A 138 12.86 19.41 3.22
N ILE A 139 12.26 18.46 3.94
CA ILE A 139 11.07 17.75 3.50
C ILE A 139 9.89 18.69 3.25
N SER A 140 9.74 19.76 4.04
CA SER A 140 8.70 20.78 3.89
C SER A 140 8.81 21.60 2.60
N GLN A 141 10.00 21.65 1.98
CA GLN A 141 10.26 22.41 0.75
C GLN A 141 10.02 21.55 -0.52
N LEU A 142 9.69 20.28 -0.36
CA LEU A 142 9.42 19.37 -1.46
C LEU A 142 7.96 19.44 -1.89
N SER A 143 7.71 19.25 -3.20
CA SER A 143 6.35 19.07 -3.70
C SER A 143 5.71 17.80 -3.14
N GLY A 144 4.37 17.70 -3.17
CA GLY A 144 3.67 16.52 -2.67
C GLY A 144 4.12 15.21 -3.28
N GLY A 145 4.35 15.18 -4.59
CA GLY A 145 4.89 14.00 -5.28
C GLY A 145 6.34 13.68 -4.90
N GLN A 146 7.17 14.71 -4.62
CA GLN A 146 8.53 14.52 -4.13
C GLN A 146 8.54 13.96 -2.70
N GLN A 147 7.70 14.50 -1.82
CA GLN A 147 7.50 13.99 -0.45
C GLN A 147 7.08 12.51 -0.48
N GLN A 148 6.13 12.15 -1.35
CA GLN A 148 5.66 10.78 -1.49
C GLN A 148 6.78 9.82 -1.92
N ARG A 149 7.62 10.24 -2.89
CA ARG A 149 8.80 9.45 -3.32
C ARG A 149 9.84 9.30 -2.21
N VAL A 150 10.08 10.32 -1.39
CA VAL A 150 10.97 10.21 -0.22
C VAL A 150 10.45 9.20 0.79
N PHE A 151 9.13 9.18 1.06
CA PHE A 151 8.53 8.19 1.97
C PHE A 151 8.55 6.77 1.39
N LEU A 152 8.44 6.65 0.06
CA LEU A 152 8.67 5.37 -0.60
C LEU A 152 10.13 4.92 -0.42
N ALA A 153 11.12 5.79 -0.67
CA ALA A 153 12.54 5.49 -0.43
C ALA A 153 12.80 5.06 1.03
N ARG A 154 12.16 5.73 2.01
CA ARG A 154 12.23 5.35 3.44
C ARG A 154 11.73 3.92 3.69
N ALA A 155 10.72 3.46 2.95
CA ALA A 155 10.26 2.07 3.07
C ALA A 155 11.21 1.11 2.33
N LEU A 156 11.72 1.51 1.15
CA LEU A 156 12.61 0.68 0.32
C LEU A 156 13.94 0.39 1.01
N VAL A 157 14.55 1.37 1.69
CA VAL A 157 15.84 1.21 2.39
C VAL A 157 15.79 0.13 3.49
N GLN A 158 14.59 -0.29 3.91
CA GLN A 158 14.40 -1.38 4.89
C GLN A 158 14.57 -2.76 4.27
N GLU A 159 14.58 -2.89 2.94
CA GLU A 159 14.68 -4.17 2.20
C GLU A 159 13.64 -5.20 2.67
N ALA A 160 12.41 -4.74 2.91
CA ALA A 160 11.33 -5.58 3.42
C ALA A 160 10.91 -6.65 2.41
N ASP A 161 10.18 -7.68 2.88
CA ASP A 161 9.59 -8.71 2.04
C ASP A 161 8.14 -8.40 1.67
N ILE A 162 7.46 -7.63 2.52
CA ILE A 162 6.09 -7.17 2.30
C ILE A 162 5.99 -5.66 2.58
N TYR A 163 5.32 -4.94 1.69
CA TYR A 163 5.11 -3.50 1.79
C TYR A 163 3.63 -3.17 1.87
N PHE A 164 3.25 -2.37 2.86
CA PHE A 164 1.93 -1.76 2.96
C PHE A 164 2.02 -0.31 2.53
N LEU A 165 1.23 0.09 1.54
CA LEU A 165 1.23 1.43 0.97
C LEU A 165 -0.18 2.00 1.03
N ASP A 166 -0.35 3.06 1.81
CA ASP A 166 -1.65 3.70 2.00
C ASP A 166 -1.79 4.91 1.08
N GLU A 167 -2.45 4.73 -0.06
CA GLU A 167 -2.66 5.71 -1.13
C GLU A 167 -1.34 6.35 -1.65
N PRO A 168 -0.33 5.56 -2.07
CA PRO A 168 0.98 6.08 -2.45
C PRO A 168 0.96 6.98 -3.69
N MET A 169 -0.11 6.99 -4.48
CA MET A 169 -0.29 7.81 -5.67
C MET A 169 -1.24 9.00 -5.45
N ALA A 170 -1.77 9.22 -4.23
CA ALA A 170 -2.72 10.30 -3.98
C ALA A 170 -2.08 11.68 -4.15
N GLY A 171 -2.69 12.52 -4.99
CA GLY A 171 -2.28 13.92 -5.18
C GLY A 171 -0.94 14.09 -5.90
N VAL A 172 -0.47 13.10 -6.65
CA VAL A 172 0.71 13.20 -7.52
C VAL A 172 0.27 13.37 -9.00
N ASP A 173 1.16 13.94 -9.80
CA ASP A 173 0.96 14.02 -11.25
C ASP A 173 1.16 12.65 -11.93
N ALA A 174 0.63 12.52 -13.16
CA ALA A 174 0.69 11.25 -13.91
C ALA A 174 2.12 10.74 -14.18
N THR A 175 3.12 11.61 -14.25
CA THR A 175 4.53 11.21 -14.45
C THR A 175 5.07 10.59 -13.16
N THR A 176 4.82 11.23 -12.03
CA THR A 176 5.18 10.71 -10.69
C THR A 176 4.47 9.39 -10.40
N GLU A 177 3.18 9.29 -10.72
CA GLU A 177 2.40 8.06 -10.55
C GLU A 177 3.03 6.89 -11.33
N ARG A 178 3.35 7.09 -12.61
CA ARG A 178 4.03 6.06 -13.44
C ARG A 178 5.37 5.63 -12.82
N ALA A 179 6.19 6.58 -12.39
CA ALA A 179 7.47 6.27 -11.75
C ALA A 179 7.29 5.43 -10.48
N ILE A 180 6.30 5.73 -9.64
CA ILE A 180 5.98 4.94 -8.45
C ILE A 180 5.56 3.53 -8.86
N ILE A 181 4.63 3.38 -9.80
CA ILE A 181 4.15 2.07 -10.27
C ILE A 181 5.29 1.23 -10.86
N ASP A 182 6.20 1.83 -11.62
CA ASP A 182 7.34 1.11 -12.20
C ASP A 182 8.32 0.60 -11.12
N ILE A 183 8.48 1.34 -10.02
CA ILE A 183 9.23 0.88 -8.85
C ILE A 183 8.51 -0.29 -8.17
N LEU A 184 7.20 -0.17 -7.94
CA LEU A 184 6.41 -1.22 -7.29
C LEU A 184 6.41 -2.50 -8.12
N ARG A 185 6.30 -2.41 -9.44
CA ARG A 185 6.39 -3.57 -10.35
C ARG A 185 7.74 -4.27 -10.26
N ARG A 186 8.85 -3.53 -10.25
CA ARG A 186 10.18 -4.12 -10.07
C ARG A 186 10.27 -4.90 -8.76
N LEU A 187 9.80 -4.33 -7.66
CA LEU A 187 9.78 -5.02 -6.36
C LEU A 187 8.96 -6.32 -6.41
N ARG A 188 7.79 -6.30 -7.04
CA ARG A 188 6.97 -7.50 -7.25
C ARG A 188 7.74 -8.55 -8.07
N ASP A 189 8.37 -8.13 -9.16
CA ASP A 189 9.14 -9.01 -10.05
C ASP A 189 10.38 -9.60 -9.34
N GLU A 190 10.88 -8.92 -8.30
CA GLU A 190 11.89 -9.42 -7.36
C GLU A 190 11.30 -10.34 -6.27
N GLY A 191 10.01 -10.67 -6.33
CA GLY A 191 9.31 -11.56 -5.40
C GLY A 191 8.80 -10.90 -4.12
N LYS A 192 8.84 -9.56 -4.02
CA LYS A 192 8.24 -8.84 -2.89
C LYS A 192 6.72 -8.82 -3.00
N THR A 193 6.04 -8.77 -1.85
CA THR A 193 4.58 -8.63 -1.79
C THR A 193 4.23 -7.17 -1.53
N LEU A 194 3.31 -6.62 -2.31
CA LEU A 194 2.88 -5.23 -2.21
C LEU A 194 1.38 -5.17 -1.93
N ILE A 195 0.98 -4.51 -0.86
CA ILE A 195 -0.42 -4.31 -0.48
C ILE A 195 -0.69 -2.81 -0.53
N VAL A 196 -1.48 -2.38 -1.50
CA VAL A 196 -1.65 -0.97 -1.87
C VAL A 196 -3.10 -0.55 -1.74
N VAL A 197 -3.40 0.41 -0.89
CA VAL A 197 -4.70 1.09 -0.91
C VAL A 197 -4.79 1.98 -2.14
N HIS A 198 -5.85 1.81 -2.92
CA HIS A 198 -6.07 2.55 -4.15
C HIS A 198 -7.53 2.98 -4.28
N HIS A 199 -7.78 4.15 -4.90
CA HIS A 199 -9.13 4.70 -5.02
C HIS A 199 -9.58 4.93 -6.47
N ASP A 200 -8.66 4.92 -7.45
CA ASP A 200 -8.99 5.14 -8.86
C ASP A 200 -9.28 3.81 -9.56
N LEU A 201 -10.58 3.54 -9.80
CA LEU A 201 -11.03 2.31 -10.44
C LEU A 201 -10.55 2.15 -11.89
N GLN A 202 -10.22 3.26 -12.60
CA GLN A 202 -9.79 3.21 -14.00
C GLN A 202 -8.40 2.57 -14.16
N THR A 203 -7.57 2.64 -13.13
CA THR A 203 -6.20 2.14 -13.16
C THR A 203 -6.02 0.79 -12.49
N VAL A 204 -7.02 0.31 -11.74
CA VAL A 204 -6.95 -0.94 -10.94
C VAL A 204 -6.48 -2.14 -11.77
N ARG A 205 -7.16 -2.44 -12.90
CA ARG A 205 -6.79 -3.56 -13.76
C ARG A 205 -5.38 -3.48 -14.33
N ARG A 206 -4.90 -2.28 -14.54
CA ARG A 206 -3.57 -2.07 -15.11
C ARG A 206 -2.46 -2.21 -14.08
N TYR A 207 -2.76 -1.95 -12.78
CA TYR A 207 -1.73 -1.88 -11.75
C TYR A 207 -1.61 -3.14 -10.93
N PHE A 208 -2.71 -3.85 -10.67
CA PHE A 208 -2.75 -4.92 -9.67
C PHE A 208 -2.95 -6.30 -10.30
N ASP A 209 -2.32 -7.30 -9.69
CA ASP A 209 -2.49 -8.72 -10.05
C ASP A 209 -3.60 -9.36 -9.21
N TRP A 210 -3.79 -8.88 -7.99
CA TRP A 210 -4.71 -9.38 -6.99
C TRP A 210 -5.52 -8.23 -6.38
N LEU A 211 -6.77 -8.48 -6.01
CA LEU A 211 -7.67 -7.43 -5.55
C LEU A 211 -8.43 -7.86 -4.28
N LEU A 212 -8.54 -6.92 -3.34
CA LEU A 212 -9.46 -6.97 -2.21
C LEU A 212 -10.46 -5.83 -2.36
N LEU A 213 -11.75 -6.18 -2.57
CA LEU A 213 -12.85 -5.23 -2.50
C LEU A 213 -13.40 -5.19 -1.08
N LEU A 214 -13.32 -4.01 -0.46
CA LEU A 214 -13.66 -3.78 0.94
C LEU A 214 -14.76 -2.73 1.08
N ASN A 215 -15.78 -3.04 1.89
CA ASN A 215 -16.75 -2.07 2.38
C ASN A 215 -17.23 -2.51 3.76
N VAL A 216 -16.53 -2.10 4.82
CA VAL A 216 -16.67 -2.56 6.22
C VAL A 216 -16.35 -4.05 6.37
N SER A 217 -16.81 -4.89 5.45
CA SER A 217 -16.51 -6.31 5.31
C SER A 217 -15.87 -6.61 3.96
N VAL A 218 -15.31 -7.80 3.79
CA VAL A 218 -14.80 -8.25 2.49
C VAL A 218 -15.97 -8.52 1.55
N VAL A 219 -15.99 -7.82 0.41
CA VAL A 219 -17.00 -8.03 -0.64
C VAL A 219 -16.56 -9.13 -1.60
N ALA A 220 -15.31 -9.08 -2.02
CA ALA A 220 -14.67 -10.10 -2.85
C ALA A 220 -13.15 -9.96 -2.75
N MET A 221 -12.42 -11.06 -2.95
CA MET A 221 -10.95 -11.08 -3.00
C MET A 221 -10.46 -12.19 -3.93
N GLY A 222 -9.30 -11.99 -4.55
CA GLY A 222 -8.69 -12.96 -5.47
C GLY A 222 -7.97 -12.30 -6.63
N ASP A 223 -7.74 -13.08 -7.70
CA ASP A 223 -7.14 -12.57 -8.92
C ASP A 223 -7.97 -11.41 -9.51
N ILE A 224 -7.27 -10.43 -10.09
CA ILE A 224 -7.89 -9.20 -10.59
C ILE A 224 -9.04 -9.47 -11.57
N ASP A 225 -8.89 -10.45 -12.48
CA ASP A 225 -9.88 -10.73 -13.51
C ASP A 225 -11.15 -11.37 -12.95
N ASP A 226 -11.04 -12.13 -11.87
CA ASP A 226 -12.17 -12.77 -11.20
C ASP A 226 -12.93 -11.80 -10.29
N VAL A 227 -12.22 -10.88 -9.65
CA VAL A 227 -12.78 -9.98 -8.62
C VAL A 227 -13.26 -8.65 -9.19
N PHE A 228 -12.56 -8.06 -10.17
CA PHE A 228 -12.90 -6.75 -10.73
C PHE A 228 -14.05 -6.87 -11.75
N THR A 229 -15.24 -7.18 -11.26
CA THR A 229 -16.47 -7.32 -12.04
C THR A 229 -17.49 -6.25 -11.68
N VAL A 230 -18.40 -5.93 -12.61
CA VAL A 230 -19.47 -4.95 -12.39
C VAL A 230 -20.32 -5.33 -11.16
N ASP A 231 -20.63 -6.61 -10.99
CA ASP A 231 -21.46 -7.07 -9.86
C ASP A 231 -20.76 -6.90 -8.51
N ASN A 232 -19.46 -7.21 -8.42
CA ASN A 232 -18.70 -7.01 -7.20
C ASN A 232 -18.51 -5.53 -6.89
N LEU A 233 -18.26 -4.71 -7.91
CA LEU A 233 -18.18 -3.25 -7.77
C LEU A 233 -19.51 -2.66 -7.30
N ARG A 234 -20.65 -3.09 -7.86
CA ARG A 234 -21.98 -2.69 -7.39
C ARG A 234 -22.22 -3.05 -5.92
N LYS A 235 -21.80 -4.24 -5.49
CA LYS A 235 -21.90 -4.65 -4.08
C LYS A 235 -21.01 -3.79 -3.18
N ALA A 236 -19.78 -3.48 -3.60
CA ALA A 236 -18.84 -2.70 -2.80
C ALA A 236 -19.24 -1.23 -2.69
N TYR A 237 -19.69 -0.61 -3.78
CA TYR A 237 -19.95 0.83 -3.86
C TYR A 237 -21.43 1.21 -3.76
N GLY A 238 -22.35 0.23 -3.86
CA GLY A 238 -23.80 0.48 -3.82
C GLY A 238 -24.27 1.41 -4.93
N GLY A 239 -25.24 2.28 -4.64
CA GLY A 239 -25.78 3.24 -5.61
C GLY A 239 -24.82 4.34 -6.08
N GLN A 240 -23.62 4.46 -5.52
CA GLN A 240 -22.60 5.43 -5.97
C GLN A 240 -22.01 5.08 -7.35
N ILE A 241 -22.14 3.82 -7.81
CA ILE A 241 -21.72 3.42 -9.16
C ILE A 241 -22.69 3.85 -10.26
N ALA A 242 -23.91 4.22 -9.94
CA ALA A 242 -24.86 4.71 -10.95
C ALA A 242 -24.34 5.95 -11.74
N LEU A 243 -23.35 6.66 -11.21
CA LEU A 243 -22.66 7.77 -11.90
C LEU A 243 -21.50 7.31 -12.81
N LEU A 244 -21.07 6.05 -12.71
CA LEU A 244 -20.01 5.49 -13.56
C LEU A 244 -20.57 4.73 -14.80
N ASP A 245 -21.85 4.37 -14.77
CA ASP A 245 -22.49 3.57 -15.83
C ASP A 245 -22.63 4.31 -17.16
N ASP A 246 -22.67 5.66 -17.17
CA ASP A 246 -22.82 6.45 -18.41
C ASP A 246 -21.50 6.77 -19.14
N SER A 247 -20.35 6.74 -18.45
CA SER A 247 -19.07 7.03 -19.08
C SER A 247 -18.19 5.78 -19.31
N ASP A 248 -18.34 4.73 -18.51
CA ASP A 248 -17.47 3.54 -18.53
C ASP A 248 -18.06 2.36 -19.32
N SER A 249 -19.37 2.32 -19.59
CA SER A 249 -19.96 1.33 -20.51
C SER A 249 -19.36 1.43 -21.93
N LEU A 250 -18.84 2.59 -22.33
CA LEU A 250 -18.14 2.78 -23.59
C LEU A 250 -16.70 2.25 -23.58
N MET A 251 -16.00 2.25 -22.46
CA MET A 251 -14.62 1.72 -22.36
C MET A 251 -14.61 0.19 -22.19
N PHE A 252 -15.57 -0.40 -21.48
CA PHE A 252 -15.71 -1.85 -21.39
C PHE A 252 -16.12 -2.49 -22.71
N ALA A 253 -16.94 -1.81 -23.53
CA ALA A 253 -17.33 -2.29 -24.85
C ALA A 253 -16.18 -2.20 -25.88
N ALA A 254 -15.22 -1.30 -25.71
CA ALA A 254 -14.07 -1.14 -26.62
C ALA A 254 -13.00 -2.23 -26.42
N SER A 255 -12.82 -2.77 -25.21
CA SER A 255 -11.82 -3.80 -24.92
C SER A 255 -12.28 -5.22 -25.35
N ASN A 256 -13.58 -5.44 -25.54
CA ASN A 256 -14.14 -6.72 -25.95
C ASN A 256 -14.32 -6.88 -27.50
N ARG A 257 -13.84 -5.91 -28.31
CA ARG A 257 -13.89 -5.98 -29.79
C ARG A 257 -12.53 -6.15 -30.45
N GLY A 258 -11.54 -6.63 -29.73
CA GLY A 258 -10.21 -6.93 -30.24
C GLY A 258 -9.87 -8.41 -30.11
N ASN A 259 -10.61 -9.26 -30.81
CA ASN A 259 -10.20 -10.61 -31.22
C ASN A 259 -10.71 -10.86 -32.64
#